data_b8045da5e4dea4b467a98f0d25f44dad
#
_entry.id   b8045da5e4dea4b467a98f0d25f44dad
#
_cell.length_a   1.000
_cell.length_b   1.000
_cell.length_c   1.000
_cell.angle_alpha   90.00
_cell.angle_beta   90.00
_cell.angle_gamma   90.00
#
_symmetry.space_group_name_H-M   'P 1'
#
loop_
_entity.id
_entity.type
_entity.pdbx_description
1 polymer ?
#
loop_
_entity_poly.entity_id
_entity_poly.type
_entity_poly.pdbx_seq_one_letter_code
_entity_poly.pdbx_strand_id
1 'polypeptide(L)'
;MRVVVYRGVPVMAMIRLPTRASDGKANLNLGGVGAGIHLGSGRTIGAICGNRPITRHPDTLEPLLGVPIPGWRELLVLAAKCQSLCGLGYLGVDLVLDARHGPLVLELNARPGLSVQLANRQGLRPRLEQ
;
A
#
# COMPACT_ATOMS: atom_id res chain seq x y z
N MET A 1 -3.57 -3.57 -2.43
CA MET A 1 -2.29 -3.06 -1.90
C MET A 1 -1.56 -2.30 -2.98
N ARG A 2 -0.95 -1.20 -2.63
CA ARG A 2 -0.12 -0.42 -3.56
C ARG A 2 1.31 -0.34 -3.06
N VAL A 3 2.25 -0.66 -3.94
CA VAL A 3 3.68 -0.48 -3.69
C VAL A 3 4.21 0.55 -4.68
N VAL A 4 4.87 1.58 -4.18
CA VAL A 4 5.54 2.58 -5.03
C VAL A 4 6.97 2.14 -5.24
N VAL A 5 7.37 2.05 -6.51
CA VAL A 5 8.70 1.60 -6.92
C VAL A 5 9.41 2.74 -7.64
N TYR A 6 10.65 2.99 -7.25
CA TYR A 6 11.50 4.00 -7.86
C TYR A 6 12.81 3.35 -8.30
N ARG A 7 13.06 3.39 -9.62
CA ARG A 7 14.26 2.81 -10.25
C ARG A 7 14.55 1.36 -9.80
N GLY A 8 13.49 0.53 -9.76
CA GLY A 8 13.59 -0.87 -9.39
C GLY A 8 13.59 -1.16 -7.90
N VAL A 9 13.48 -0.13 -7.06
CA VAL A 9 13.51 -0.28 -5.59
C VAL A 9 12.15 0.11 -5.01
N PRO A 10 11.48 -0.78 -4.26
CA PRO A 10 10.28 -0.39 -3.51
C PRO A 10 10.64 0.66 -2.45
N VAL A 11 9.90 1.77 -2.42
CA VAL A 11 10.19 2.89 -1.51
C VAL A 11 9.07 3.17 -0.52
N MET A 12 7.85 2.76 -0.83
CA MET A 12 6.69 2.99 0.04
C MET A 12 5.57 2.03 -0.31
N ALA A 13 4.78 1.63 0.68
CA ALA A 13 3.67 0.70 0.45
C ALA A 13 2.49 1.01 1.35
N MET A 14 1.30 0.65 0.89
CA MET A 14 0.04 0.84 1.60
C MET A 14 -0.92 -0.31 1.26
N ILE A 15 -1.64 -0.79 2.27
CA ILE A 15 -2.80 -1.65 2.08
C ILE A 15 -4.08 -0.80 2.22
N ARG A 16 -5.08 -1.10 1.40
CA ARG A 16 -6.39 -0.45 1.44
C ARG A 16 -7.42 -1.44 1.94
N LEU A 17 -8.30 -0.99 2.83
CA LEU A 17 -9.33 -1.81 3.42
C LEU A 17 -10.71 -1.18 3.19
N PRO A 18 -11.74 -1.98 2.86
CA PRO A 18 -13.09 -1.46 2.71
C PRO A 18 -13.71 -1.13 4.08
N THR A 19 -14.67 -0.23 4.06
CA THR A 19 -15.51 0.12 5.22
C THR A 19 -16.97 0.17 4.78
N ARG A 20 -17.89 0.31 5.73
CA ARG A 20 -19.30 0.55 5.41
C ARG A 20 -19.47 1.86 4.65
N ALA A 21 -18.73 2.91 5.04
CA ALA A 21 -18.75 4.20 4.37
C ALA A 21 -18.29 4.11 2.90
N SER A 22 -17.39 3.20 2.57
CA SER A 22 -16.91 2.98 1.20
C SER A 22 -17.79 1.98 0.41
N ASP A 23 -18.89 1.54 0.98
CA ASP A 23 -19.82 0.57 0.37
C ASP A 23 -19.12 -0.73 -0.04
N GLY A 24 -18.24 -1.24 0.84
CA GLY A 24 -17.50 -2.47 0.61
C GLY A 24 -16.35 -2.34 -0.38
N LYS A 25 -16.05 -1.14 -0.86
CA LYS A 25 -14.93 -0.89 -1.78
C LYS A 25 -13.72 -0.37 -1.04
N ALA A 26 -12.54 -0.89 -1.37
CA ALA A 26 -11.28 -0.42 -0.77
C ALA A 26 -10.81 0.87 -1.46
N ASN A 27 -11.67 1.90 -1.46
CA ASN A 27 -11.42 3.19 -2.09
C ASN A 27 -11.37 4.29 -1.04
N LEU A 28 -10.20 4.94 -0.89
CA LEU A 28 -10.00 5.99 0.11
C LEU A 28 -10.89 7.21 -0.12
N ASN A 29 -11.18 7.54 -1.37
CA ASN A 29 -12.06 8.66 -1.72
C ASN A 29 -13.52 8.42 -1.32
N LEU A 30 -13.91 7.15 -1.11
CA LEU A 30 -15.24 6.75 -0.68
C LEU A 30 -15.29 6.35 0.81
N GLY A 31 -14.28 6.69 1.58
CA GLY A 31 -14.23 6.42 3.01
C GLY A 31 -13.55 5.10 3.40
N GLY A 32 -12.79 4.49 2.49
CA GLY A 32 -11.97 3.32 2.81
C GLY A 32 -10.78 3.67 3.70
N VAL A 33 -10.16 2.65 4.29
CA VAL A 33 -8.99 2.78 5.15
C VAL A 33 -7.72 2.54 4.34
N GLY A 34 -6.70 3.38 4.56
CA GLY A 34 -5.35 3.14 4.06
C GLY A 34 -4.39 2.95 5.23
N ALA A 35 -3.63 1.87 5.22
CA ALA A 35 -2.61 1.60 6.23
C ALA A 35 -1.24 1.51 5.58
N GLY A 36 -0.30 2.33 6.06
CA GLY A 36 1.09 2.29 5.61
C GLY A 36 1.80 1.06 6.12
N ILE A 37 2.74 0.53 5.34
CA ILE A 37 3.46 -0.70 5.64
C ILE A 37 4.95 -0.40 5.74
N HIS A 38 5.58 -0.84 6.82
CA HIS A 38 7.03 -0.76 6.96
C HIS A 38 7.70 -1.75 6.00
N LEU A 39 8.54 -1.26 5.12
CA LEU A 39 9.13 -2.08 4.05
C LEU A 39 9.95 -3.25 4.56
N GLY A 40 10.74 -3.03 5.60
CA GLY A 40 11.62 -4.07 6.14
C GLY A 40 10.89 -5.18 6.86
N SER A 41 9.86 -4.85 7.64
CA SER A 41 9.13 -5.83 8.47
C SER A 41 7.87 -6.38 7.83
N GLY A 42 7.28 -5.66 6.87
CA GLY A 42 5.98 -6.02 6.31
C GLY A 42 4.81 -5.80 7.27
N ARG A 43 5.00 -4.98 8.31
CA ARG A 43 3.96 -4.68 9.29
C ARG A 43 3.43 -3.27 9.10
N THR A 44 2.14 -3.09 9.39
CA THR A 44 1.51 -1.77 9.31
C THR A 44 2.06 -0.83 10.39
N ILE A 45 2.26 0.45 10.03
CA ILE A 45 2.85 1.47 10.90
C ILE A 45 2.00 2.71 11.09
N GLY A 46 0.95 2.87 10.31
CA GLY A 46 0.03 3.98 10.41
C GLY A 46 -1.20 3.71 9.59
N ALA A 47 -2.30 4.39 9.88
CA ALA A 47 -3.54 4.24 9.14
C ALA A 47 -4.28 5.57 9.04
N ILE A 48 -5.03 5.75 7.95
CA ILE A 48 -5.88 6.92 7.71
C ILE A 48 -7.26 6.46 7.23
N CYS A 49 -8.26 7.29 7.54
CA CYS A 49 -9.60 7.16 7.01
C CYS A 49 -10.14 8.59 6.79
N GLY A 50 -10.51 8.91 5.55
CA GLY A 50 -10.93 10.28 5.20
C GLY A 50 -9.85 11.32 5.52
N ASN A 51 -8.59 11.01 5.27
CA ASN A 51 -7.39 11.82 5.55
C ASN A 51 -7.15 12.10 7.05
N ARG A 52 -7.85 11.40 7.94
CA ARG A 52 -7.64 11.51 9.40
C ARG A 52 -6.86 10.29 9.90
N PRO A 53 -5.83 10.48 10.74
CA PRO A 53 -5.14 9.36 11.36
C PRO A 53 -6.08 8.54 12.24
N ILE A 54 -6.00 7.22 12.13
CA ILE A 54 -6.74 6.28 12.96
C ILE A 54 -5.81 5.17 13.43
N THR A 55 -6.20 4.46 14.48
CA THR A 55 -5.46 3.31 15.01
C THR A 55 -6.28 2.02 14.95
N ARG A 56 -7.60 2.14 14.76
CA ARG A 56 -8.53 1.01 14.69
C ARG A 56 -9.48 1.16 13.52
N HIS A 57 -9.89 0.04 12.96
CA HIS A 57 -10.87 0.02 11.88
C HIS A 57 -12.19 0.64 12.37
N PRO A 58 -12.81 1.57 11.61
CA PRO A 58 -14.00 2.28 12.08
C PRO A 58 -15.21 1.39 12.31
N ASP A 59 -15.33 0.27 11.62
CA ASP A 59 -16.49 -0.62 11.76
C ASP A 59 -16.24 -1.77 12.74
N THR A 60 -15.07 -2.41 12.67
CA THR A 60 -14.77 -3.62 13.44
C THR A 60 -14.02 -3.33 14.74
N LEU A 61 -13.41 -2.14 14.87
CA LEU A 61 -12.55 -1.73 15.99
C LEU A 61 -11.28 -2.58 16.14
N GLU A 62 -10.95 -3.38 15.15
CA GLU A 62 -9.70 -4.15 15.16
C GLU A 62 -8.50 -3.24 15.01
N PRO A 63 -7.37 -3.55 15.70
CA PRO A 63 -6.14 -2.79 15.57
C PRO A 63 -5.62 -2.79 14.13
N LEU A 64 -5.13 -1.64 13.68
CA LEU A 64 -4.58 -1.45 12.33
C LEU A 64 -3.08 -1.26 12.32
N LEU A 65 -2.44 -1.19 13.50
CA LEU A 65 -0.99 -1.00 13.61
C LEU A 65 -0.31 -2.30 14.01
N GLY A 66 0.88 -2.54 13.46
CA GLY A 66 1.66 -3.73 13.76
C GLY A 66 1.12 -5.01 13.13
N VAL A 67 0.21 -4.90 12.17
CA VAL A 67 -0.39 -6.07 11.51
C VAL A 67 0.54 -6.57 10.41
N PRO A 68 0.95 -7.86 10.45
CA PRO A 68 1.82 -8.42 9.42
C PRO A 68 1.07 -8.67 8.11
N ILE A 69 1.73 -8.41 6.98
CA ILE A 69 1.19 -8.68 5.66
C ILE A 69 1.74 -10.03 5.18
N PRO A 70 0.86 -11.02 4.94
CA PRO A 70 1.30 -12.32 4.43
C PRO A 70 1.99 -12.20 3.07
N GLY A 71 3.04 -12.99 2.84
CA GLY A 71 3.73 -12.99 1.57
C GLY A 71 4.44 -11.69 1.22
N TRP A 72 4.85 -10.92 2.22
CA TRP A 72 5.39 -9.58 2.02
C TRP A 72 6.61 -9.56 1.09
N ARG A 73 7.55 -10.47 1.29
CA ARG A 73 8.77 -10.53 0.48
C ARG A 73 8.46 -10.77 -1.00
N GLU A 74 7.58 -11.72 -1.28
CA GLU A 74 7.15 -12.05 -2.64
C GLU A 74 6.43 -10.87 -3.30
N LEU A 75 5.63 -10.14 -2.54
CA LEU A 75 4.95 -8.94 -3.03
C LEU A 75 5.94 -7.85 -3.42
N LEU A 76 6.97 -7.61 -2.62
CA LEU A 76 8.01 -6.63 -2.93
C LEU A 76 8.82 -7.01 -4.17
N VAL A 77 9.20 -8.28 -4.28
CA VAL A 77 9.95 -8.78 -5.44
C VAL A 77 9.12 -8.62 -6.71
N LEU A 78 7.85 -8.97 -6.66
CA LEU A 78 6.95 -8.85 -7.81
C LEU A 78 6.80 -7.39 -8.23
N ALA A 79 6.62 -6.47 -7.28
CA ALA A 79 6.51 -5.05 -7.57
C ALA A 79 7.78 -4.51 -8.26
N ALA A 80 8.96 -4.88 -7.76
CA ALA A 80 10.23 -4.47 -8.36
C ALA A 80 10.39 -5.00 -9.79
N LYS A 81 9.98 -6.25 -10.03
CA LYS A 81 10.02 -6.85 -11.37
C LYS A 81 9.11 -6.13 -12.36
N CYS A 82 7.95 -5.65 -11.92
CA CYS A 82 7.05 -4.90 -12.78
C CYS A 82 7.70 -3.66 -13.36
N GLN A 83 8.50 -2.95 -12.57
CA GLN A 83 9.18 -1.77 -13.06
C GLN A 83 10.21 -2.10 -14.15
N SER A 84 10.98 -3.17 -14.00
CA SER A 84 11.96 -3.55 -15.02
C SER A 84 11.30 -3.94 -16.35
N LEU A 85 10.07 -4.43 -16.31
CA LEU A 85 9.31 -4.80 -17.50
C LEU A 85 8.71 -3.59 -18.23
N CYS A 86 8.27 -2.56 -17.51
CA CYS A 86 7.60 -1.39 -18.12
C CYS A 86 8.55 -0.24 -18.45
N GLY A 87 9.76 -0.23 -17.89
CA GLY A 87 10.77 0.80 -18.18
C GLY A 87 10.51 2.17 -17.56
N LEU A 88 9.48 2.31 -16.71
CA LEU A 88 9.19 3.57 -16.03
C LEU A 88 10.07 3.72 -14.78
N GLY A 89 10.65 4.92 -14.57
CA GLY A 89 11.50 5.18 -13.41
C GLY A 89 10.74 5.35 -12.10
N TYR A 90 9.43 5.60 -12.16
CA TYR A 90 8.54 5.79 -11.01
C TYR A 90 7.21 5.13 -11.31
N LEU A 91 6.75 4.26 -10.42
CA LEU A 91 5.59 3.41 -10.68
C LEU A 91 4.87 3.06 -9.40
N GLY A 92 3.53 3.14 -9.41
CA GLY A 92 2.68 2.52 -8.43
C GLY A 92 2.21 1.16 -8.94
N VAL A 93 2.44 0.11 -8.16
CA VAL A 93 2.02 -1.25 -8.50
C VAL A 93 0.89 -1.66 -7.57
N ASP A 94 -0.28 -1.95 -8.13
CA ASP A 94 -1.40 -2.47 -7.37
C ASP A 94 -1.36 -3.98 -7.40
N LEU A 95 -1.32 -4.57 -6.20
CA LEU A 95 -1.15 -5.99 -5.98
C LEU A 95 -2.28 -6.54 -5.12
N VAL A 96 -2.57 -7.81 -5.30
CA VAL A 96 -3.45 -8.58 -4.44
C VAL A 96 -2.79 -9.91 -4.10
N LEU A 97 -3.03 -10.41 -2.90
CA LEU A 97 -2.61 -11.75 -2.50
C LEU A 97 -3.81 -12.69 -2.71
N ASP A 98 -3.77 -13.44 -3.79
CA ASP A 98 -4.82 -14.41 -4.12
C ASP A 98 -4.59 -15.72 -3.37
N ALA A 99 -5.66 -16.29 -2.82
CA ALA A 99 -5.57 -17.52 -2.03
C ALA A 99 -5.09 -18.74 -2.85
N ARG A 100 -5.32 -18.72 -4.17
CA ARG A 100 -4.93 -19.83 -5.07
C ARG A 100 -3.59 -19.59 -5.75
N HIS A 101 -3.37 -18.34 -6.22
CA HIS A 101 -2.26 -18.02 -7.12
C HIS A 101 -1.16 -17.22 -6.44
N GLY A 102 -1.31 -16.88 -5.15
CA GLY A 102 -0.35 -16.02 -4.46
C GLY A 102 -0.40 -14.57 -4.92
N PRO A 103 0.73 -13.86 -4.93
CA PRO A 103 0.77 -12.46 -5.34
C PRO A 103 0.43 -12.28 -6.82
N LEU A 104 -0.51 -11.36 -7.11
CA LEU A 104 -0.92 -11.02 -8.47
C LEU A 104 -0.87 -9.50 -8.66
N VAL A 105 -0.46 -9.06 -9.85
CA VAL A 105 -0.51 -7.66 -10.25
C VAL A 105 -1.89 -7.37 -10.85
N LEU A 106 -2.58 -6.36 -10.28
CA LEU A 106 -3.86 -5.90 -10.81
C LEU A 106 -3.71 -4.76 -11.80
N GLU A 107 -2.82 -3.80 -11.49
CA GLU A 107 -2.70 -2.57 -12.26
C GLU A 107 -1.33 -1.94 -12.05
N LEU A 108 -0.83 -1.29 -13.09
CA LEU A 108 0.36 -0.44 -13.03
C LEU A 108 -0.07 1.01 -13.22
N ASN A 109 0.42 1.90 -12.37
CA ASN A 109 0.04 3.30 -12.39
C ASN A 109 1.29 4.20 -12.44
N ALA A 110 1.43 4.96 -13.53
CA ALA A 110 2.56 5.85 -13.74
C ALA A 110 2.52 7.09 -12.82
N ARG A 111 1.34 7.40 -12.25
CA ARG A 111 1.16 8.56 -11.36
C ARG A 111 0.40 8.15 -10.10
N PRO A 112 1.05 7.40 -9.19
CA PRO A 112 0.40 7.01 -7.93
C PRO A 112 0.02 8.24 -7.12
N GLY A 113 -1.15 8.20 -6.47
CA GLY A 113 -1.64 9.30 -5.65
C GLY A 113 -0.87 9.48 -4.35
N LEU A 114 -1.18 10.55 -3.63
CA LEU A 114 -0.51 10.92 -2.38
C LEU A 114 -0.96 10.10 -1.16
N SER A 115 -2.01 9.29 -1.28
CA SER A 115 -2.56 8.52 -0.15
C SER A 115 -1.52 7.60 0.51
N VAL A 116 -0.59 7.06 -0.27
CA VAL A 116 0.50 6.22 0.25
C VAL A 116 1.37 7.00 1.22
N GLN A 117 1.70 8.25 0.87
CA GLN A 117 2.49 9.12 1.73
C GLN A 117 1.73 9.50 3.02
N LEU A 118 0.45 9.81 2.90
CA LEU A 118 -0.40 10.14 4.05
C LEU A 118 -0.52 8.95 5.01
N ALA A 119 -0.73 7.75 4.48
CA ALA A 119 -0.85 6.53 5.28
C ALA A 119 0.44 6.22 6.04
N ASN A 120 1.60 6.53 5.47
CA ASN A 120 2.90 6.34 6.09
C ASN A 120 3.34 7.54 6.94
N ARG A 121 2.59 8.64 6.93
CA ARG A 121 2.92 9.90 7.62
C ARG A 121 4.30 10.42 7.26
N GLN A 122 4.71 10.19 6.00
CA GLN A 122 6.03 10.56 5.51
C GLN A 122 5.95 10.88 4.03
N GLY A 123 6.58 11.96 3.60
CA GLY A 123 6.70 12.28 2.19
C GLY A 123 7.58 11.26 1.47
N LEU A 124 7.44 11.19 0.16
CA LEU A 124 8.20 10.26 -0.68
C LEU A 124 9.69 10.63 -0.75
N ARG A 125 9.99 11.92 -0.79
CA ARG A 125 11.37 12.41 -0.98
C ARG A 125 12.38 11.82 0.00
N PRO A 126 12.13 11.78 1.33
CA PRO A 126 13.08 11.15 2.25
C PRO A 126 13.33 9.67 1.96
N ARG A 127 12.33 8.96 1.42
CA ARG A 127 12.48 7.55 1.03
C ARG A 127 13.36 7.38 -0.19
N LEU A 128 13.34 8.33 -1.11
CA LEU A 128 14.16 8.30 -2.32
C LEU A 128 15.62 8.58 -2.05
N GLU A 129 15.94 9.27 -0.96
CA GLU A 129 17.29 9.66 -0.57
C GLU A 129 18.01 8.61 0.30
N GLN A 130 17.31 7.54 0.66
CA GLN A 130 17.87 6.45 1.46
C GLN A 130 18.74 5.49 0.63
#